data_4896afcc758ca08dcfbdf8e9dd54a666
#
_entry.id   4896afcc758ca08dcfbdf8e9dd54a666
#
_cell.length_a   1.000
_cell.length_b   1.000
_cell.length_c   1.000
_cell.angle_alpha   90.00
_cell.angle_beta   90.00
_cell.angle_gamma   90.00
#
_symmetry.space_group_name_H-M   'P 1'
#
loop_
_entity.id
_entity.type
_entity.pdbx_description
1 polymer ?
#
loop_
_entity_poly.entity_id
_entity_poly.type
_entity_poly.pdbx_seq_one_letter_code
_entity_poly.pdbx_strand_id
1 'polypeptide(L)'
;MKDSEYMELALMLAKNGLGWTAPNPMVGAVLVKDGEIIGQGWHEKCGEPHAERNALANCKKSPKGATLYVTLEPCCHQGRQPPCVDAILEAGIRRVVVGSADPNPLVAGKGIRILREHGIEVTEHMLEEECDRLNEVFFHYIQTKRPFVVMKYAMTMDGKIATYTGASKWITSETARAHVQEQRHKYTAIMVGVGTVLADNPMLNCRMEGGKNPIRIICDTHLRTPLDTQIVATAKEIPTILATCCADRKKQEAYLAAGCQILQVNEKNGHVDLQELMQKLGEREIDSILIEGGGTLHWTALEESIVQKVQAYIAPKLFGGRTAKTPIEGQGVATPAEAFYLKNSKIIPLGEDFLIESEVSGDVHGNC
;
A
#
# COMPACT_ATOMS: atom_id res chain seq x y z
N MET A 1 26.66 -0.30 -20.13
CA MET A 1 25.66 -0.91 -19.24
C MET A 1 24.81 -1.91 -20.04
N LYS A 2 24.33 -2.98 -19.40
CA LYS A 2 23.38 -3.94 -19.98
C LYS A 2 21.95 -3.43 -19.85
N ASP A 3 21.00 -3.99 -20.58
CA ASP A 3 19.58 -3.63 -20.49
C ASP A 3 19.04 -3.75 -19.05
N SER A 4 19.44 -4.81 -18.31
CA SER A 4 19.04 -5.00 -16.93
C SER A 4 19.50 -3.87 -15.99
N GLU A 5 20.72 -3.34 -16.19
CA GLU A 5 21.26 -2.25 -15.37
C GLU A 5 20.50 -0.92 -15.59
N TYR A 6 20.04 -0.67 -16.84
CA TYR A 6 19.18 0.47 -17.13
C TYR A 6 17.78 0.30 -16.55
N MET A 7 17.23 -0.93 -16.54
CA MET A 7 15.96 -1.22 -15.90
C MET A 7 16.04 -1.11 -14.37
N GLU A 8 17.14 -1.55 -13.75
CA GLU A 8 17.42 -1.34 -12.33
C GLU A 8 17.43 0.15 -11.98
N LEU A 9 18.03 0.99 -12.82
CA LEU A 9 17.99 2.44 -12.64
C LEU A 9 16.57 2.99 -12.77
N ALA A 10 15.77 2.51 -13.72
CA ALA A 10 14.37 2.89 -13.85
C ALA A 10 13.55 2.49 -12.60
N LEU A 11 13.80 1.30 -12.04
CA LEU A 11 13.19 0.85 -10.77
C LEU A 11 13.60 1.73 -9.58
N MET A 12 14.85 2.17 -9.52
CA MET A 12 15.32 3.11 -8.49
C MET A 12 14.61 4.46 -8.60
N LEU A 13 14.47 4.99 -9.81
CA LEU A 13 13.75 6.25 -10.08
C LEU A 13 12.27 6.14 -9.70
N ALA A 14 11.62 5.03 -10.04
CA ALA A 14 10.21 4.81 -9.72
C ALA A 14 9.91 4.92 -8.22
N LYS A 15 10.82 4.48 -7.35
CA LYS A 15 10.69 4.55 -5.89
C LYS A 15 10.57 5.97 -5.34
N ASN A 16 11.01 7.00 -6.08
CA ASN A 16 10.85 8.40 -5.68
C ASN A 16 9.37 8.85 -5.66
N GLY A 17 8.50 8.12 -6.36
CA GLY A 17 7.05 8.34 -6.33
C GLY A 17 6.33 7.72 -5.14
N LEU A 18 7.04 7.00 -4.26
CA LEU A 18 6.44 6.29 -3.12
C LEU A 18 5.56 7.22 -2.27
N GLY A 19 4.34 6.78 -1.95
CA GLY A 19 3.36 7.52 -1.16
C GLY A 19 2.65 8.66 -1.90
N TRP A 20 3.14 9.11 -3.06
CA TRP A 20 2.62 10.25 -3.81
C TRP A 20 1.80 9.88 -5.04
N THR A 21 2.09 8.74 -5.67
CA THR A 21 1.44 8.33 -6.93
C THR A 21 0.06 7.71 -6.75
N ALA A 22 -0.28 7.18 -5.58
CA ALA A 22 -1.54 6.48 -5.33
C ALA A 22 -2.78 7.29 -5.79
N PRO A 23 -3.76 6.68 -6.47
CA PRO A 23 -3.87 5.24 -6.80
C PRO A 23 -3.15 4.83 -8.10
N ASN A 24 -2.31 5.69 -8.71
CA ASN A 24 -1.51 5.38 -9.89
C ASN A 24 -0.28 4.53 -9.52
N PRO A 25 0.27 3.77 -10.49
CA PRO A 25 1.49 3.00 -10.26
C PRO A 25 2.72 3.89 -10.09
N MET A 26 3.73 3.36 -9.40
CA MET A 26 5.08 3.90 -9.40
C MET A 26 5.78 3.47 -10.68
N VAL A 27 6.14 4.44 -11.52
CA VAL A 27 6.81 4.17 -12.79
C VAL A 27 8.08 4.99 -12.89
N GLY A 28 9.14 4.38 -13.40
CA GLY A 28 10.39 5.04 -13.74
C GLY A 28 10.76 4.79 -15.19
N ALA A 29 11.44 5.75 -15.80
CA ALA A 29 11.84 5.70 -17.19
C ALA A 29 13.25 6.25 -17.41
N VAL A 30 14.03 5.57 -18.27
CA VAL A 30 15.40 5.95 -18.64
C VAL A 30 15.53 5.93 -20.16
N LEU A 31 16.03 7.01 -20.74
CA LEU A 31 16.33 7.13 -22.16
C LEU A 31 17.83 6.99 -22.42
N VAL A 32 18.19 6.07 -23.29
CA VAL A 32 19.58 5.75 -23.62
C VAL A 32 19.81 5.87 -25.13
N LYS A 33 20.88 6.55 -25.52
CA LYS A 33 21.32 6.67 -26.90
C LYS A 33 22.84 6.50 -26.97
N ASP A 34 23.28 5.63 -27.88
CA ASP A 34 24.70 5.34 -28.09
C ASP A 34 25.45 4.98 -26.78
N GLY A 35 24.77 4.25 -25.88
CA GLY A 35 25.30 3.83 -24.58
C GLY A 35 25.29 4.92 -23.50
N GLU A 36 24.83 6.14 -23.81
CA GLU A 36 24.75 7.28 -22.90
C GLU A 36 23.31 7.49 -22.43
N ILE A 37 23.11 7.75 -21.13
CA ILE A 37 21.82 8.17 -20.57
C ILE A 37 21.56 9.61 -20.95
N ILE A 38 20.53 9.85 -21.75
CA ILE A 38 20.16 11.19 -22.24
C ILE A 38 18.98 11.81 -21.54
N GLY A 39 18.15 11.01 -20.85
CA GLY A 39 16.99 11.48 -20.09
C GLY A 39 16.58 10.48 -19.03
N GLN A 40 16.00 10.98 -17.93
CA GLN A 40 15.50 10.19 -16.81
C GLN A 40 14.24 10.84 -16.27
N GLY A 41 13.29 10.03 -15.78
CA GLY A 41 12.09 10.52 -15.16
C GLY A 41 11.37 9.43 -14.36
N TRP A 42 10.49 9.86 -13.50
CA TRP A 42 9.56 9.00 -12.78
C TRP A 42 8.19 9.67 -12.68
N HIS A 43 7.16 8.91 -12.37
CA HIS A 43 5.86 9.48 -12.04
C HIS A 43 5.93 10.06 -10.63
N GLU A 44 5.90 11.39 -10.52
CA GLU A 44 6.17 12.08 -9.26
C GLU A 44 4.94 12.06 -8.34
N LYS A 45 3.76 12.33 -8.90
CA LYS A 45 2.52 12.44 -8.14
C LYS A 45 1.30 12.16 -9.00
N CYS A 46 0.25 11.62 -8.38
CA CYS A 46 -1.02 11.38 -9.05
C CYS A 46 -1.57 12.66 -9.72
N GLY A 47 -1.89 12.55 -11.02
CA GLY A 47 -2.37 13.66 -11.85
C GLY A 47 -1.27 14.43 -12.59
N GLU A 48 -0.01 14.29 -12.22
CA GLU A 48 1.15 14.87 -12.90
C GLU A 48 1.64 14.00 -14.08
N PRO A 49 2.59 14.48 -14.92
CA PRO A 49 3.11 13.73 -16.05
C PRO A 49 3.67 12.35 -15.65
N HIS A 50 3.49 11.38 -16.55
CA HIS A 50 4.03 10.04 -16.36
C HIS A 50 5.55 10.01 -16.57
N ALA A 51 6.20 8.91 -16.14
CA ALA A 51 7.65 8.74 -16.16
C ALA A 51 8.27 8.94 -17.54
N GLU A 52 7.64 8.41 -18.59
CA GLU A 52 8.11 8.52 -19.98
C GLU A 52 8.14 9.98 -20.43
N ARG A 53 7.07 10.74 -20.09
CA ARG A 53 7.00 12.18 -20.43
C ARG A 53 8.03 12.98 -19.66
N ASN A 54 8.23 12.68 -18.38
CA ASN A 54 9.27 13.31 -17.58
C ASN A 54 10.67 12.98 -18.11
N ALA A 55 10.93 11.72 -18.48
CA ALA A 55 12.20 11.32 -19.09
C ALA A 55 12.46 12.03 -20.42
N LEU A 56 11.44 12.18 -21.26
CA LEU A 56 11.52 12.93 -22.54
C LEU A 56 11.75 14.44 -22.30
N ALA A 57 11.04 15.04 -21.36
CA ALA A 57 11.21 16.45 -21.01
C ALA A 57 12.61 16.77 -20.45
N ASN A 58 13.22 15.81 -19.76
CA ASN A 58 14.55 15.94 -19.15
C ASN A 58 15.68 15.54 -20.13
N CYS A 59 15.38 15.31 -21.41
CA CYS A 59 16.40 14.94 -22.40
C CYS A 59 17.40 16.07 -22.64
N LYS A 60 18.69 15.71 -22.50
CA LYS A 60 19.80 16.63 -22.79
C LYS A 60 20.23 16.62 -24.26
N LYS A 61 19.76 15.62 -25.04
CA LYS A 61 20.03 15.42 -26.46
C LYS A 61 18.75 14.96 -27.15
N SER A 62 18.71 15.01 -28.49
CA SER A 62 17.58 14.50 -29.26
C SER A 62 17.28 13.04 -28.95
N PRO A 63 16.06 12.67 -28.54
CA PRO A 63 15.65 11.30 -28.22
C PRO A 63 15.47 10.43 -29.45
N LYS A 64 15.48 11.00 -30.66
CA LYS A 64 15.27 10.25 -31.91
C LYS A 64 16.31 9.13 -32.05
N GLY A 65 15.81 7.90 -32.23
CA GLY A 65 16.62 6.69 -32.35
C GLY A 65 17.12 6.12 -31.03
N ALA A 66 16.72 6.68 -29.88
CA ALA A 66 17.07 6.19 -28.55
C ALA A 66 16.33 4.89 -28.19
N THR A 67 16.78 4.24 -27.11
CA THR A 67 16.08 3.17 -26.39
C THR A 67 15.47 3.74 -25.12
N LEU A 68 14.18 3.47 -24.89
CA LEU A 68 13.46 3.79 -23.64
C LEU A 68 13.36 2.51 -22.80
N TYR A 69 13.79 2.59 -21.55
CA TYR A 69 13.53 1.60 -20.50
C TYR A 69 12.44 2.14 -19.60
N VAL A 70 11.38 1.36 -19.37
CA VAL A 70 10.24 1.76 -18.56
C VAL A 70 9.75 0.59 -17.72
N THR A 71 9.50 0.82 -16.43
CA THR A 71 9.17 -0.25 -15.49
C THR A 71 7.77 -0.85 -15.65
N LEU A 72 6.88 -0.17 -16.39
CA LEU A 72 5.51 -0.62 -16.66
C LEU A 72 5.14 -0.30 -18.11
N GLU A 73 4.26 -1.10 -18.72
CA GLU A 73 3.75 -0.89 -20.08
C GLU A 73 3.25 0.54 -20.26
N PRO A 74 3.71 1.27 -21.31
CA PRO A 74 3.26 2.63 -21.60
C PRO A 74 1.77 2.71 -21.89
N CYS A 75 1.07 3.64 -21.23
CA CYS A 75 -0.36 3.82 -21.40
C CYS A 75 -0.73 4.28 -22.81
N CYS A 76 -1.86 3.74 -23.33
CA CYS A 76 -2.38 4.00 -24.67
C CYS A 76 -3.79 4.63 -24.68
N HIS A 77 -4.33 5.01 -23.53
CA HIS A 77 -5.64 5.62 -23.42
C HIS A 77 -5.56 7.05 -22.90
N GLN A 78 -6.53 7.87 -23.26
CA GLN A 78 -6.68 9.21 -22.72
C GLN A 78 -7.19 9.12 -21.28
N GLY A 79 -6.34 9.47 -20.33
CA GLY A 79 -6.68 9.59 -18.92
C GLY A 79 -6.64 11.06 -18.47
N ARG A 80 -6.13 11.29 -17.27
CA ARG A 80 -5.81 12.65 -16.77
C ARG A 80 -4.66 13.27 -17.57
N GLN A 81 -3.80 12.44 -18.16
CA GLN A 81 -2.70 12.81 -19.04
C GLN A 81 -2.92 12.19 -20.44
N PRO A 82 -2.35 12.79 -21.50
CA PRO A 82 -2.35 12.18 -22.83
C PRO A 82 -1.56 10.86 -22.83
N PRO A 83 -1.86 9.91 -23.75
CA PRO A 83 -1.17 8.64 -23.84
C PRO A 83 0.36 8.77 -23.93
N CYS A 84 1.10 7.92 -23.20
CA CYS A 84 2.56 7.91 -23.29
C CYS A 84 3.04 7.32 -24.61
N VAL A 85 2.28 6.39 -25.19
CA VAL A 85 2.57 5.82 -26.52
C VAL A 85 2.72 6.92 -27.55
N ASP A 86 1.84 7.94 -27.57
CA ASP A 86 1.91 9.05 -28.52
C ASP A 86 3.21 9.85 -28.35
N ALA A 87 3.58 10.16 -27.12
CA ALA A 87 4.83 10.88 -26.84
C ALA A 87 6.09 10.07 -27.25
N ILE A 88 6.06 8.75 -27.10
CA ILE A 88 7.14 7.85 -27.54
C ILE A 88 7.28 7.87 -29.07
N LEU A 89 6.16 7.80 -29.80
CA LEU A 89 6.12 7.85 -31.26
C LEU A 89 6.60 9.21 -31.80
N GLU A 90 6.09 10.31 -31.25
CA GLU A 90 6.47 11.68 -31.61
C GLU A 90 7.96 11.94 -31.38
N ALA A 91 8.52 11.38 -30.31
CA ALA A 91 9.95 11.49 -29.99
C ALA A 91 10.87 10.69 -30.92
N GLY A 92 10.31 9.80 -31.74
CA GLY A 92 11.06 8.97 -32.68
C GLY A 92 11.94 7.94 -31.97
N ILE A 93 11.48 7.40 -30.87
CA ILE A 93 12.16 6.30 -30.13
C ILE A 93 12.24 5.07 -31.04
N ARG A 94 13.40 4.38 -31.06
CA ARG A 94 13.61 3.21 -31.90
C ARG A 94 13.25 1.90 -31.16
N ARG A 95 13.52 1.84 -29.87
CA ARG A 95 13.33 0.63 -29.06
C ARG A 95 12.74 0.97 -27.69
N VAL A 96 11.82 0.15 -27.20
CA VAL A 96 11.26 0.24 -25.85
C VAL A 96 11.49 -1.08 -25.12
N VAL A 97 12.05 -1.01 -23.92
CA VAL A 97 12.24 -2.16 -23.01
C VAL A 97 11.28 -1.96 -21.84
N VAL A 98 10.36 -2.90 -21.68
CA VAL A 98 9.26 -2.84 -20.69
C VAL A 98 9.56 -3.83 -19.57
N GLY A 99 9.35 -3.40 -18.32
CA GLY A 99 9.44 -4.25 -17.14
C GLY A 99 8.22 -5.17 -17.04
N SER A 100 7.13 -4.68 -16.50
CA SER A 100 5.87 -5.41 -16.34
C SER A 100 4.83 -5.01 -17.38
N ALA A 101 3.97 -5.96 -17.74
CA ALA A 101 2.71 -5.66 -18.42
C ALA A 101 1.75 -4.92 -17.48
N ASP A 102 0.91 -4.03 -18.01
CA ASP A 102 -0.12 -3.35 -17.21
C ASP A 102 -1.37 -4.26 -17.12
N PRO A 103 -1.79 -4.70 -15.91
CA PRO A 103 -2.98 -5.53 -15.74
C PRO A 103 -4.30 -4.77 -15.96
N ASN A 104 -4.25 -3.46 -16.16
CA ASN A 104 -5.42 -2.63 -16.44
C ASN A 104 -6.07 -3.05 -17.78
N PRO A 105 -7.33 -3.49 -17.81
CA PRO A 105 -8.00 -3.89 -19.07
C PRO A 105 -8.04 -2.80 -20.16
N LEU A 106 -7.86 -1.55 -19.78
CA LEU A 106 -7.77 -0.42 -20.73
C LEU A 106 -6.42 -0.38 -21.46
N VAL A 107 -5.36 -0.93 -20.86
CA VAL A 107 -3.98 -0.97 -21.38
C VAL A 107 -3.63 -2.37 -21.87
N ALA A 108 -3.45 -3.29 -20.97
CA ALA A 108 -3.21 -4.75 -21.15
C ALA A 108 -2.72 -5.20 -22.53
N GLY A 109 -1.45 -4.97 -22.86
CA GLY A 109 -0.82 -5.32 -24.14
C GLY A 109 -1.16 -4.41 -25.32
N LYS A 110 -2.06 -3.45 -25.18
CA LYS A 110 -2.44 -2.53 -26.26
C LYS A 110 -1.35 -1.50 -26.56
N GLY A 111 -0.70 -0.98 -25.52
CA GLY A 111 0.40 -0.03 -25.65
C GLY A 111 1.55 -0.64 -26.42
N ILE A 112 1.97 -1.83 -26.03
CA ILE A 112 3.02 -2.61 -26.69
C ILE A 112 2.67 -2.90 -28.15
N ARG A 113 1.43 -3.32 -28.40
CA ARG A 113 0.96 -3.60 -29.77
C ARG A 113 1.03 -2.36 -30.66
N ILE A 114 0.55 -1.20 -30.19
CA ILE A 114 0.60 0.05 -30.95
C ILE A 114 2.04 0.44 -31.27
N LEU A 115 2.96 0.33 -30.32
CA LEU A 115 4.39 0.62 -30.56
C LEU A 115 4.96 -0.27 -31.66
N ARG A 116 4.69 -1.58 -31.63
CA ARG A 116 5.14 -2.55 -32.66
C ARG A 116 4.55 -2.28 -34.04
N GLU A 117 3.25 -1.94 -34.11
CA GLU A 117 2.56 -1.57 -35.36
C GLU A 117 3.18 -0.33 -36.03
N HIS A 118 3.80 0.56 -35.25
CA HIS A 118 4.53 1.74 -35.73
C HIS A 118 6.03 1.49 -35.93
N GLY A 119 6.48 0.24 -35.90
CA GLY A 119 7.87 -0.14 -36.20
C GLY A 119 8.87 0.03 -35.07
N ILE A 120 8.40 0.24 -33.82
CA ILE A 120 9.27 0.28 -32.66
C ILE A 120 9.58 -1.15 -32.21
N GLU A 121 10.87 -1.44 -31.98
CA GLU A 121 11.31 -2.69 -31.35
C GLU A 121 10.88 -2.72 -29.89
N VAL A 122 10.14 -3.76 -29.43
CA VAL A 122 9.71 -3.87 -28.04
C VAL A 122 10.21 -5.18 -27.44
N THR A 123 10.97 -5.05 -26.34
CA THR A 123 11.39 -6.14 -25.45
C THR A 123 10.54 -6.07 -24.18
N GLU A 124 9.96 -7.19 -23.76
CA GLU A 124 9.07 -7.29 -22.59
C GLU A 124 9.73 -8.09 -21.47
N HIS A 125 9.14 -8.04 -20.26
CA HIS A 125 9.49 -8.87 -19.10
C HIS A 125 10.91 -8.66 -18.55
N MET A 126 11.46 -7.44 -18.68
CA MET A 126 12.77 -7.10 -18.14
C MET A 126 12.70 -6.80 -16.66
N LEU A 127 13.22 -7.67 -15.80
CA LEU A 127 13.10 -7.61 -14.34
C LEU A 127 11.63 -7.55 -13.90
N GLU A 128 10.79 -8.36 -14.50
CA GLU A 128 9.33 -8.36 -14.29
C GLU A 128 8.95 -8.55 -12.83
N GLU A 129 9.56 -9.53 -12.14
CA GLU A 129 9.27 -9.79 -10.73
C GLU A 129 9.56 -8.58 -9.82
N GLU A 130 10.62 -7.81 -10.10
CA GLU A 130 10.96 -6.60 -9.37
C GLU A 130 9.98 -5.47 -9.65
N CYS A 131 9.56 -5.34 -10.92
CA CYS A 131 8.56 -4.37 -11.35
C CYS A 131 7.17 -4.67 -10.78
N ASP A 132 6.76 -5.94 -10.76
CA ASP A 132 5.51 -6.41 -10.16
C ASP A 132 5.47 -6.14 -8.66
N ARG A 133 6.55 -6.48 -7.95
CA ARG A 133 6.68 -6.20 -6.51
C ARG A 133 6.62 -4.71 -6.18
N LEU A 134 7.17 -3.86 -7.04
CA LEU A 134 7.09 -2.42 -6.86
C LEU A 134 5.65 -1.93 -6.91
N ASN A 135 4.82 -2.53 -7.78
CA ASN A 135 3.46 -2.11 -8.08
C ASN A 135 2.37 -3.07 -7.55
N GLU A 136 2.69 -3.93 -6.56
CA GLU A 136 1.74 -4.92 -5.99
C GLU A 136 0.41 -4.30 -5.56
N VAL A 137 0.45 -3.09 -4.96
CA VAL A 137 -0.73 -2.34 -4.52
C VAL A 137 -1.58 -1.95 -5.73
N PHE A 138 -0.97 -1.34 -6.73
CA PHE A 138 -1.66 -0.91 -7.95
C PHE A 138 -2.27 -2.11 -8.68
N PHE A 139 -1.53 -3.21 -8.82
CA PHE A 139 -2.00 -4.41 -9.51
C PHE A 139 -3.21 -5.02 -8.82
N HIS A 140 -3.16 -5.14 -7.50
CA HIS A 140 -4.31 -5.61 -6.73
C HIS A 140 -5.52 -4.68 -6.91
N TYR A 141 -5.32 -3.38 -6.72
CA TYR A 141 -6.42 -2.41 -6.75
C TYR A 141 -7.05 -2.30 -8.14
N ILE A 142 -6.24 -2.27 -9.22
CA ILE A 142 -6.79 -2.11 -10.58
C ILE A 142 -7.62 -3.32 -11.02
N GLN A 143 -7.26 -4.53 -10.56
CA GLN A 143 -7.96 -5.77 -10.86
C GLN A 143 -9.20 -6.00 -9.99
N THR A 144 -9.12 -5.67 -8.68
CA THR A 144 -10.17 -6.02 -7.71
C THR A 144 -11.09 -4.85 -7.36
N LYS A 145 -10.63 -3.62 -7.59
CA LYS A 145 -11.25 -2.38 -7.11
C LYS A 145 -11.43 -2.33 -5.59
N ARG A 146 -10.58 -3.07 -4.87
CA ARG A 146 -10.52 -3.11 -3.41
C ARG A 146 -9.13 -2.73 -2.93
N PRO A 147 -8.99 -2.13 -1.74
CA PRO A 147 -7.69 -1.82 -1.16
C PRO A 147 -6.81 -3.05 -0.99
N PHE A 148 -5.51 -2.91 -1.23
CA PHE A 148 -4.48 -3.85 -0.80
C PHE A 148 -4.26 -3.69 0.70
N VAL A 149 -4.53 -4.73 1.49
CA VAL A 149 -4.49 -4.66 2.96
C VAL A 149 -3.23 -5.29 3.50
N VAL A 150 -2.48 -4.51 4.27
CA VAL A 150 -1.31 -4.96 5.01
C VAL A 150 -1.63 -4.98 6.50
N MET A 151 -1.55 -6.14 7.12
CA MET A 151 -1.67 -6.30 8.57
C MET A 151 -0.30 -6.10 9.21
N LYS A 152 -0.18 -5.11 10.10
CA LYS A 152 1.07 -4.82 10.78
C LYS A 152 0.90 -4.91 12.30
N TYR A 153 1.83 -5.61 12.95
CA TYR A 153 1.92 -5.61 14.40
C TYR A 153 3.37 -5.59 14.87
N ALA A 154 3.58 -5.11 16.11
CA ALA A 154 4.86 -5.14 16.78
C ALA A 154 4.71 -5.96 18.07
N MET A 155 5.55 -6.97 18.25
CA MET A 155 5.47 -7.87 19.40
C MET A 155 6.85 -8.19 19.96
N THR A 156 6.86 -8.69 21.19
CA THR A 156 8.03 -9.34 21.78
C THR A 156 8.26 -10.72 21.15
N MET A 157 9.43 -11.30 21.36
CA MET A 157 9.77 -12.65 20.85
C MET A 157 8.82 -13.74 21.41
N ASP A 158 8.23 -13.54 22.57
CA ASP A 158 7.19 -14.42 23.14
C ASP A 158 5.75 -14.03 22.75
N GLY A 159 5.59 -13.21 21.69
CA GLY A 159 4.30 -12.92 21.06
C GLY A 159 3.41 -11.95 21.84
N LYS A 160 3.95 -10.99 22.60
CA LYS A 160 3.17 -10.02 23.37
C LYS A 160 3.22 -8.62 22.76
N ILE A 161 2.06 -7.96 22.66
CA ILE A 161 1.93 -6.57 22.20
C ILE A 161 1.78 -5.56 23.36
N ALA A 162 1.65 -6.04 24.58
CA ALA A 162 1.62 -5.25 25.81
C ALA A 162 2.01 -6.13 27.00
N THR A 163 2.43 -5.50 28.10
CA THR A 163 2.60 -6.19 29.38
C THR A 163 1.23 -6.62 29.96
N TYR A 164 1.22 -7.40 31.05
CA TYR A 164 -0.02 -7.79 31.74
C TYR A 164 -0.79 -6.58 32.33
N THR A 165 -0.10 -5.45 32.53
CA THR A 165 -0.71 -4.18 32.98
C THR A 165 -1.24 -3.33 31.82
N GLY A 166 -1.02 -3.74 30.57
CA GLY A 166 -1.43 -2.99 29.37
C GLY A 166 -0.37 -2.00 28.84
N ALA A 167 0.80 -1.87 29.47
CA ALA A 167 1.85 -0.99 28.95
C ALA A 167 2.45 -1.56 27.65
N SER A 168 2.44 -0.73 26.57
CA SER A 168 2.87 -1.12 25.21
C SER A 168 4.03 -0.28 24.65
N LYS A 169 4.45 0.78 25.34
CA LYS A 169 5.49 1.72 24.86
C LYS A 169 6.80 1.54 25.61
N TRP A 170 7.93 1.18 24.94
CA TRP A 170 8.06 0.83 23.52
C TRP A 170 8.48 -0.65 23.43
N ILE A 171 7.84 -1.39 22.54
CA ILE A 171 8.19 -2.79 22.29
C ILE A 171 9.43 -2.85 21.39
N THR A 172 9.36 -2.21 20.21
CA THR A 172 10.42 -2.20 19.21
C THR A 172 11.34 -0.99 19.33
N SER A 173 12.51 -1.07 18.72
CA SER A 173 13.54 -0.05 18.64
C SER A 173 13.10 1.20 17.87
N GLU A 174 13.90 2.24 17.92
CA GLU A 174 13.68 3.47 17.15
C GLU A 174 13.78 3.20 15.65
N THR A 175 14.72 2.37 15.20
CA THR A 175 14.88 1.96 13.79
C THR A 175 13.61 1.30 13.25
N ALA A 176 13.04 0.34 13.97
CA ALA A 176 11.79 -0.30 13.56
C ALA A 176 10.62 0.68 13.54
N ARG A 177 10.54 1.60 14.52
CA ARG A 177 9.51 2.65 14.54
C ARG A 177 9.67 3.67 13.39
N ALA A 178 10.90 4.00 12.97
CA ALA A 178 11.16 4.82 11.79
C ALA A 178 10.64 4.14 10.53
N HIS A 179 10.93 2.85 10.34
CA HIS A 179 10.39 2.06 9.22
C HIS A 179 8.85 2.03 9.22
N VAL A 180 8.19 1.98 10.38
CA VAL A 180 6.72 2.10 10.46
C VAL A 180 6.23 3.46 9.96
N GLN A 181 7.00 4.56 10.16
CA GLN A 181 6.62 5.86 9.60
C GLN A 181 6.73 5.88 8.07
N GLU A 182 7.69 5.18 7.49
CA GLU A 182 7.78 4.98 6.04
C GLU A 182 6.57 4.20 5.51
N GLN A 183 6.11 3.16 6.23
CA GLN A 183 4.89 2.43 5.87
C GLN A 183 3.65 3.33 5.93
N ARG A 184 3.54 4.21 6.93
CA ARG A 184 2.45 5.18 7.03
C ARG A 184 2.47 6.23 5.91
N HIS A 185 3.65 6.54 5.37
CA HIS A 185 3.79 7.37 4.17
C HIS A 185 3.40 6.59 2.91
N LYS A 186 3.79 5.33 2.83
CA LYS A 186 3.59 4.45 1.66
C LYS A 186 2.10 4.18 1.39
N TYR A 187 1.35 3.75 2.41
CA TYR A 187 -0.03 3.32 2.24
C TYR A 187 -1.02 4.49 2.35
N THR A 188 -2.08 4.45 1.53
CA THR A 188 -3.07 5.53 1.44
C THR A 188 -3.86 5.72 2.72
N ALA A 189 -4.15 4.62 3.42
CA ALA A 189 -4.90 4.68 4.68
C ALA A 189 -4.26 3.84 5.78
N ILE A 190 -4.57 4.23 7.03
CA ILE A 190 -4.27 3.47 8.25
C ILE A 190 -5.59 3.09 8.93
N MET A 191 -5.74 1.84 9.36
CA MET A 191 -6.96 1.35 9.98
C MET A 191 -6.69 0.75 11.36
N VAL A 192 -7.54 1.09 12.32
CA VAL A 192 -7.54 0.50 13.67
C VAL A 192 -8.96 0.25 14.16
N GLY A 193 -9.11 -0.67 15.11
CA GLY A 193 -10.37 -0.82 15.85
C GLY A 193 -10.54 0.25 16.95
N VAL A 194 -11.76 0.56 17.33
CA VAL A 194 -12.07 1.50 18.42
C VAL A 194 -11.39 1.12 19.74
N GLY A 195 -11.16 -0.16 20.01
CA GLY A 195 -10.43 -0.62 21.19
C GLY A 195 -9.02 -0.04 21.28
N THR A 196 -8.31 0.11 20.16
CA THR A 196 -6.99 0.74 20.11
C THR A 196 -7.09 2.24 20.39
N VAL A 197 -8.13 2.90 19.89
CA VAL A 197 -8.35 4.33 20.16
C VAL A 197 -8.61 4.58 21.64
N LEU A 198 -9.44 3.75 22.27
CA LEU A 198 -9.79 3.85 23.70
C LEU A 198 -8.59 3.56 24.61
N ALA A 199 -7.71 2.63 24.20
CA ALA A 199 -6.55 2.25 25.01
C ALA A 199 -5.39 3.24 24.92
N ASP A 200 -5.08 3.72 23.71
CA ASP A 200 -3.81 4.40 23.41
C ASP A 200 -3.97 5.87 23.03
N ASN A 201 -5.20 6.33 22.72
CA ASN A 201 -5.50 7.66 22.17
C ASN A 201 -4.47 8.07 21.09
N PRO A 202 -4.29 7.26 20.02
CA PRO A 202 -3.20 7.46 19.07
C PRO A 202 -3.50 8.60 18.10
N MET A 203 -2.46 9.27 17.58
CA MET A 203 -2.60 10.26 16.52
C MET A 203 -2.75 9.62 15.13
N LEU A 204 -2.18 8.45 14.91
CA LEU A 204 -2.16 7.72 13.62
C LEU A 204 -1.67 8.57 12.42
N ASN A 205 -0.68 9.40 12.64
CA ASN A 205 -0.07 10.26 11.63
C ASN A 205 1.29 9.73 11.17
N CYS A 206 1.77 10.22 10.02
CA CYS A 206 3.15 10.07 9.60
C CYS A 206 3.98 11.20 10.23
N ARG A 207 5.09 10.81 10.89
CA ARG A 207 6.02 11.76 11.54
C ARG A 207 7.37 11.84 10.80
N MET A 208 7.45 11.23 9.62
CA MET A 208 8.62 11.35 8.75
C MET A 208 8.66 12.77 8.15
N GLU A 209 9.83 13.39 8.12
CA GLU A 209 10.02 14.68 7.46
C GLU A 209 9.64 14.59 5.99
N GLY A 210 8.83 15.52 5.51
CA GLY A 210 8.29 15.50 4.14
C GLY A 210 7.29 14.37 3.87
N GLY A 211 6.92 13.58 4.88
CA GLY A 211 5.99 12.46 4.72
C GLY A 211 4.52 12.91 4.59
N LYS A 212 3.74 12.10 3.88
CA LYS A 212 2.29 12.28 3.73
C LYS A 212 1.56 11.54 4.85
N ASN A 213 0.56 12.17 5.47
CA ASN A 213 -0.33 11.51 6.41
C ASN A 213 -1.28 10.55 5.69
N PRO A 214 -1.47 9.31 6.20
CA PRO A 214 -2.51 8.42 5.71
C PRO A 214 -3.90 8.93 6.11
N ILE A 215 -4.93 8.54 5.36
CA ILE A 215 -6.33 8.65 5.78
C ILE A 215 -6.55 7.72 6.97
N ARG A 216 -7.11 8.22 8.06
CA ARG A 216 -7.36 7.43 9.27
C ARG A 216 -8.73 6.77 9.20
N ILE A 217 -8.79 5.46 9.41
CA ILE A 217 -10.02 4.67 9.40
C ILE A 217 -10.17 4.00 10.76
N ILE A 218 -11.28 4.27 11.42
CA ILE A 218 -11.59 3.71 12.73
C ILE A 218 -12.80 2.79 12.57
N CYS A 219 -12.62 1.48 12.79
CA CYS A 219 -13.72 0.52 12.86
C CYS A 219 -14.40 0.65 14.22
N ASP A 220 -15.57 1.32 14.26
CA ASP A 220 -16.33 1.61 15.46
C ASP A 220 -17.82 1.30 15.28
N THR A 221 -18.19 0.05 15.45
CA THR A 221 -19.54 -0.49 15.22
C THR A 221 -20.63 0.41 15.82
N HIS A 222 -20.41 0.95 17.01
CA HIS A 222 -21.42 1.67 17.78
C HIS A 222 -21.12 3.15 18.04
N LEU A 223 -20.12 3.74 17.35
CA LEU A 223 -19.64 5.11 17.58
C LEU A 223 -19.31 5.38 19.07
N ARG A 224 -18.34 4.62 19.61
CA ARG A 224 -17.87 4.75 21.00
C ARG A 224 -16.61 5.59 21.13
N THR A 225 -16.02 6.00 20.01
CA THR A 225 -14.81 6.86 19.99
C THR A 225 -15.12 8.16 20.72
N PRO A 226 -14.42 8.51 21.80
CA PRO A 226 -14.64 9.79 22.49
C PRO A 226 -14.30 10.99 21.59
N LEU A 227 -15.10 12.04 21.67
CA LEU A 227 -14.95 13.24 20.84
C LEU A 227 -13.67 14.03 21.15
N ASP A 228 -13.09 13.87 22.33
CA ASP A 228 -11.85 14.53 22.79
C ASP A 228 -10.58 13.75 22.45
N THR A 229 -10.69 12.64 21.70
CA THR A 229 -9.52 11.90 21.24
C THR A 229 -8.73 12.67 20.20
N GLN A 230 -7.39 12.44 20.15
CA GLN A 230 -6.49 13.11 19.20
C GLN A 230 -6.95 12.95 17.74
N ILE A 231 -7.44 11.75 17.37
CA ILE A 231 -7.91 11.48 16.00
C ILE A 231 -9.14 12.28 15.62
N VAL A 232 -10.08 12.53 16.56
CA VAL A 232 -11.26 13.37 16.33
C VAL A 232 -10.90 14.84 16.36
N ALA A 233 -10.13 15.28 17.35
CA ALA A 233 -9.71 16.67 17.50
C ALA A 233 -8.94 17.21 16.29
N THR A 234 -8.21 16.35 15.58
CA THR A 234 -7.42 16.70 14.38
C THR A 234 -8.06 16.25 13.06
N ALA A 235 -9.36 15.91 13.05
CA ALA A 235 -10.01 15.37 11.85
C ALA A 235 -10.14 16.38 10.70
N LYS A 236 -10.09 17.70 11.01
CA LYS A 236 -10.07 18.76 10.00
C LYS A 236 -8.71 18.89 9.29
N GLU A 237 -7.63 18.44 9.93
CA GLU A 237 -6.27 18.51 9.40
C GLU A 237 -5.87 17.20 8.70
N ILE A 238 -6.23 16.06 9.28
CA ILE A 238 -5.93 14.73 8.76
C ILE A 238 -7.25 14.01 8.50
N PRO A 239 -7.57 13.65 7.24
CA PRO A 239 -8.81 12.98 6.91
C PRO A 239 -9.07 11.77 7.80
N THR A 240 -10.26 11.71 8.40
CA THR A 240 -10.63 10.66 9.37
C THR A 240 -12.00 10.11 9.04
N ILE A 241 -12.08 8.80 8.83
CA ILE A 241 -13.30 8.06 8.53
C ILE A 241 -13.65 7.19 9.74
N LEU A 242 -14.86 7.33 10.25
CA LEU A 242 -15.45 6.41 11.22
C LEU A 242 -16.33 5.42 10.45
N ALA A 243 -15.88 4.16 10.34
CA ALA A 243 -16.66 3.06 9.77
C ALA A 243 -17.55 2.49 10.86
N THR A 244 -18.88 2.57 10.68
CA THR A 244 -19.83 2.29 11.75
C THR A 244 -21.13 1.65 11.25
N CYS A 245 -21.77 0.87 12.12
CA CYS A 245 -23.11 0.33 11.93
C CYS A 245 -24.20 1.22 12.58
N CYS A 246 -23.78 2.23 13.36
CA CYS A 246 -24.68 3.12 14.09
C CYS A 246 -25.42 4.06 13.15
N ALA A 247 -26.74 3.94 13.06
CA ALA A 247 -27.61 4.79 12.25
C ALA A 247 -28.15 6.03 12.99
N ASP A 248 -27.78 6.23 14.25
CA ASP A 248 -28.21 7.40 15.05
C ASP A 248 -27.58 8.69 14.52
N ARG A 249 -28.38 9.46 13.78
CA ARG A 249 -27.95 10.73 13.17
C ARG A 249 -27.46 11.75 14.18
N LYS A 250 -28.09 11.85 15.36
CA LYS A 250 -27.66 12.80 16.39
C LYS A 250 -26.26 12.47 16.89
N LYS A 251 -25.96 11.18 17.04
CA LYS A 251 -24.65 10.72 17.44
C LYS A 251 -23.61 10.98 16.33
N GLN A 252 -23.98 10.77 15.06
CA GLN A 252 -23.12 11.06 13.90
C GLN A 252 -22.82 12.55 13.73
N GLU A 253 -23.81 13.45 13.99
CA GLU A 253 -23.66 14.91 13.84
C GLU A 253 -22.47 15.47 14.61
N ALA A 254 -22.21 14.97 15.82
CA ALA A 254 -21.08 15.43 16.64
C ALA A 254 -19.71 15.15 15.96
N TYR A 255 -19.56 13.98 15.34
CA TYR A 255 -18.33 13.62 14.62
C TYR A 255 -18.20 14.38 13.30
N LEU A 256 -19.32 14.58 12.59
CA LEU A 256 -19.33 15.38 11.35
C LEU A 256 -18.94 16.83 11.64
N ALA A 257 -19.45 17.42 12.73
CA ALA A 257 -19.08 18.77 13.17
C ALA A 257 -17.60 18.88 13.56
N ALA A 258 -17.02 17.81 14.11
CA ALA A 258 -15.59 17.73 14.41
C ALA A 258 -14.71 17.58 13.14
N GLY A 259 -15.30 17.30 11.97
CA GLY A 259 -14.59 17.13 10.70
C GLY A 259 -14.34 15.68 10.29
N CYS A 260 -14.85 14.72 11.04
CA CYS A 260 -14.82 13.32 10.66
C CYS A 260 -15.81 13.03 9.52
N GLN A 261 -15.51 12.01 8.73
CA GLN A 261 -16.44 11.42 7.78
C GLN A 261 -17.07 10.18 8.40
N ILE A 262 -18.37 9.99 8.20
CA ILE A 262 -19.06 8.76 8.58
C ILE A 262 -19.19 7.85 7.36
N LEU A 263 -18.73 6.61 7.48
CA LEU A 263 -18.94 5.57 6.49
C LEU A 263 -19.82 4.48 7.11
N GLN A 264 -21.10 4.53 6.75
CA GLN A 264 -22.06 3.52 7.23
C GLN A 264 -21.80 2.19 6.54
N VAL A 265 -21.73 1.13 7.33
CA VAL A 265 -21.48 -0.25 6.89
C VAL A 265 -22.42 -1.16 7.67
N ASN A 266 -22.77 -2.31 7.10
CA ASN A 266 -23.56 -3.31 7.80
C ASN A 266 -22.78 -3.96 8.96
N GLU A 267 -23.52 -4.52 9.90
CA GLU A 267 -22.96 -5.29 10.99
C GLU A 267 -22.87 -6.77 10.57
N LYS A 268 -21.75 -7.40 10.90
CA LYS A 268 -21.50 -8.82 10.73
C LYS A 268 -20.80 -9.37 11.97
N ASN A 269 -21.39 -10.37 12.60
CA ASN A 269 -20.86 -11.02 13.82
C ASN A 269 -20.52 -10.01 14.96
N GLY A 270 -21.34 -8.96 15.12
CA GLY A 270 -21.12 -7.94 16.16
C GLY A 270 -20.07 -6.87 15.82
N HIS A 271 -19.56 -6.87 14.60
CA HIS A 271 -18.55 -5.93 14.12
C HIS A 271 -18.94 -5.32 12.77
N VAL A 272 -18.21 -4.31 12.35
CA VAL A 272 -18.29 -3.74 11.00
C VAL A 272 -17.96 -4.84 9.97
N ASP A 273 -18.82 -5.04 8.96
CA ASP A 273 -18.54 -5.93 7.84
C ASP A 273 -17.34 -5.39 7.04
N LEU A 274 -16.19 -6.07 7.17
CA LEU A 274 -14.95 -5.62 6.53
C LEU A 274 -14.96 -5.83 5.02
N GLN A 275 -15.71 -6.80 4.50
CA GLN A 275 -15.83 -7.01 3.06
C GLN A 275 -16.59 -5.84 2.40
N GLU A 276 -17.71 -5.41 3.01
CA GLU A 276 -18.44 -4.23 2.54
C GLU A 276 -17.60 -2.95 2.72
N LEU A 277 -16.86 -2.85 3.83
CA LEU A 277 -15.97 -1.73 4.06
C LEU A 277 -14.91 -1.62 2.98
N MET A 278 -14.23 -2.72 2.61
CA MET A 278 -13.22 -2.73 1.54
C MET A 278 -13.81 -2.28 0.20
N GLN A 279 -15.02 -2.73 -0.14
CA GLN A 279 -15.70 -2.28 -1.35
C GLN A 279 -15.92 -0.78 -1.35
N LYS A 280 -16.53 -0.24 -0.29
CA LYS A 280 -16.83 1.21 -0.17
C LYS A 280 -15.57 2.09 -0.12
N LEU A 281 -14.48 1.58 0.43
CA LEU A 281 -13.19 2.29 0.45
C LEU A 281 -12.53 2.28 -0.94
N GLY A 282 -12.62 1.16 -1.67
CA GLY A 282 -12.17 1.07 -3.05
C GLY A 282 -12.91 2.05 -3.99
N GLU A 283 -14.23 2.20 -3.83
CA GLU A 283 -15.05 3.18 -4.56
C GLU A 283 -14.63 4.65 -4.28
N ARG A 284 -13.93 4.88 -3.18
CA ARG A 284 -13.34 6.19 -2.80
C ARG A 284 -11.88 6.34 -3.22
N GLU A 285 -11.40 5.50 -4.12
CA GLU A 285 -10.02 5.47 -4.60
C GLU A 285 -8.97 5.25 -3.48
N ILE A 286 -9.34 4.61 -2.39
CA ILE A 286 -8.39 4.14 -1.36
C ILE A 286 -7.86 2.80 -1.84
N ASP A 287 -6.63 2.80 -2.34
CA ASP A 287 -5.98 1.65 -2.97
C ASP A 287 -5.28 0.73 -1.98
N SER A 288 -4.95 1.24 -0.79
CA SER A 288 -4.17 0.50 0.20
C SER A 288 -4.47 0.89 1.64
N ILE A 289 -4.38 -0.09 2.54
CA ILE A 289 -4.65 0.07 3.98
C ILE A 289 -3.57 -0.64 4.80
N LEU A 290 -3.00 0.08 5.76
CA LEU A 290 -2.16 -0.47 6.82
C LEU A 290 -3.02 -0.67 8.08
N ILE A 291 -3.31 -1.91 8.48
CA ILE A 291 -3.98 -2.21 9.75
C ILE A 291 -2.93 -2.23 10.86
N GLU A 292 -3.05 -1.32 11.82
CA GLU A 292 -2.06 -1.19 12.90
C GLU A 292 -2.59 -1.57 14.28
N GLY A 293 -3.66 -2.29 14.38
CA GLY A 293 -4.01 -2.75 15.71
C GLY A 293 -5.45 -3.04 16.01
N GLY A 294 -5.54 -3.67 17.20
CA GLY A 294 -6.65 -4.40 17.73
C GLY A 294 -6.54 -5.89 17.34
N GLY A 295 -6.15 -6.75 18.28
CA GLY A 295 -6.02 -8.20 18.01
C GLY A 295 -7.31 -8.79 17.48
N THR A 296 -8.47 -8.28 17.93
CA THR A 296 -9.79 -8.65 17.39
C THR A 296 -9.97 -8.21 15.93
N LEU A 297 -9.55 -6.97 15.58
CA LEU A 297 -9.61 -6.51 14.19
C LEU A 297 -8.70 -7.32 13.28
N HIS A 298 -7.50 -7.68 13.75
CA HIS A 298 -6.59 -8.56 13.00
C HIS A 298 -7.20 -9.94 12.74
N TRP A 299 -7.84 -10.53 13.76
CA TRP A 299 -8.55 -11.79 13.59
C TRP A 299 -9.66 -11.69 12.56
N THR A 300 -10.58 -10.72 12.73
CA THR A 300 -11.69 -10.52 11.79
C THR A 300 -11.19 -10.28 10.36
N ALA A 301 -10.08 -9.53 10.20
CA ALA A 301 -9.50 -9.26 8.89
C ALA A 301 -8.95 -10.52 8.20
N LEU A 302 -8.38 -11.46 8.96
CA LEU A 302 -7.96 -12.78 8.43
C LEU A 302 -9.16 -13.65 8.11
N GLU A 303 -10.10 -13.77 9.05
CA GLU A 303 -11.31 -14.58 8.92
C GLU A 303 -12.16 -14.12 7.71
N GLU A 304 -12.23 -12.84 7.45
CA GLU A 304 -12.91 -12.27 6.28
C GLU A 304 -12.01 -12.20 5.02
N SER A 305 -10.81 -12.77 5.06
CA SER A 305 -9.91 -12.90 3.91
C SER A 305 -9.63 -11.57 3.19
N ILE A 306 -9.50 -10.47 3.94
CA ILE A 306 -9.20 -9.16 3.36
C ILE A 306 -7.71 -8.81 3.36
N VAL A 307 -6.86 -9.62 4.00
CA VAL A 307 -5.42 -9.34 4.18
C VAL A 307 -4.61 -9.98 3.06
N GLN A 308 -3.77 -9.20 2.37
CA GLN A 308 -2.83 -9.70 1.37
C GLN A 308 -1.43 -9.92 1.94
N LYS A 309 -1.01 -9.09 2.91
CA LYS A 309 0.35 -9.11 3.45
C LYS A 309 0.37 -8.94 4.97
N VAL A 310 1.31 -9.59 5.63
CA VAL A 310 1.57 -9.46 7.07
C VAL A 310 2.96 -8.89 7.27
N GLN A 311 3.08 -7.89 8.14
CA GLN A 311 4.34 -7.30 8.62
C GLN A 311 4.43 -7.47 10.14
N ALA A 312 5.20 -8.49 10.58
CA ALA A 312 5.46 -8.79 11.98
C ALA A 312 6.80 -8.17 12.41
N TYR A 313 6.77 -7.14 13.24
CA TYR A 313 7.96 -6.57 13.87
C TYR A 313 8.20 -7.28 15.19
N ILE A 314 9.33 -7.97 15.33
CA ILE A 314 9.67 -8.78 16.47
C ILE A 314 10.86 -8.18 17.20
N ALA A 315 10.63 -7.79 18.46
CA ALA A 315 11.68 -7.29 19.34
C ALA A 315 12.33 -8.43 20.13
N PRO A 316 13.66 -8.44 20.36
CA PRO A 316 14.37 -9.43 21.13
C PRO A 316 14.13 -9.24 22.65
N LYS A 317 12.86 -9.28 23.06
CA LYS A 317 12.37 -9.08 24.42
C LYS A 317 11.37 -10.17 24.78
N LEU A 318 11.20 -10.41 26.07
CA LEU A 318 10.22 -11.32 26.63
C LEU A 318 9.40 -10.59 27.68
N PHE A 319 8.07 -10.58 27.57
CA PHE A 319 7.18 -9.97 28.55
C PHE A 319 6.52 -11.01 29.45
N GLY A 320 6.23 -12.21 28.93
CA GLY A 320 5.45 -13.21 29.65
C GLY A 320 4.02 -12.74 29.92
N GLY A 321 3.41 -13.33 30.95
CA GLY A 321 2.06 -12.96 31.38
C GLY A 321 0.96 -13.73 30.64
N ARG A 322 0.17 -14.51 31.39
CA ARG A 322 -0.94 -15.31 30.85
C ARG A 322 -2.01 -14.44 30.17
N THR A 323 -2.27 -13.25 30.73
CA THR A 323 -3.31 -12.30 30.27
C THR A 323 -2.76 -11.16 29.42
N ALA A 324 -1.45 -11.16 29.13
CA ALA A 324 -0.82 -10.20 28.27
C ALA A 324 -1.32 -10.39 26.82
N LYS A 325 -1.72 -9.29 26.17
CA LYS A 325 -2.33 -9.29 24.84
C LYS A 325 -1.39 -9.80 23.76
N THR A 326 -1.97 -10.48 22.77
CA THR A 326 -1.28 -11.00 21.58
C THR A 326 -1.69 -10.22 20.31
N PRO A 327 -0.89 -10.29 19.23
CA PRO A 327 -1.18 -9.55 18.00
C PRO A 327 -2.50 -9.94 17.35
N ILE A 328 -2.87 -11.22 17.45
CA ILE A 328 -4.08 -11.78 16.84
C ILE A 328 -4.86 -12.46 17.97
N GLU A 329 -6.05 -11.97 18.21
CA GLU A 329 -6.98 -12.45 19.24
C GLU A 329 -8.18 -13.14 18.56
N GLY A 330 -9.38 -13.09 19.14
CA GLY A 330 -10.59 -13.70 18.60
C GLY A 330 -10.75 -15.16 19.03
N GLN A 331 -11.55 -15.93 18.28
CA GLN A 331 -11.83 -17.32 18.64
C GLN A 331 -10.62 -18.25 18.41
N GLY A 332 -9.78 -17.91 17.41
CA GLY A 332 -8.70 -18.78 16.97
C GLY A 332 -9.18 -19.96 16.12
N VAL A 333 -8.23 -20.76 15.63
CA VAL A 333 -8.50 -21.99 14.87
C VAL A 333 -8.55 -23.20 15.81
N ALA A 334 -9.39 -24.19 15.49
CA ALA A 334 -9.54 -25.37 16.34
C ALA A 334 -8.40 -26.37 16.16
N THR A 335 -7.82 -26.44 14.96
CA THR A 335 -6.72 -27.35 14.64
C THR A 335 -5.62 -26.64 13.87
N PRO A 336 -4.35 -27.12 13.93
CA PRO A 336 -3.26 -26.56 13.14
C PRO A 336 -3.53 -26.57 11.61
N ALA A 337 -4.34 -27.49 11.12
CA ALA A 337 -4.71 -27.58 9.69
C ALA A 337 -5.61 -26.43 9.22
N GLU A 338 -6.28 -25.75 10.14
CA GLU A 338 -7.14 -24.59 9.85
C GLU A 338 -6.37 -23.25 9.90
N ALA A 339 -5.05 -23.29 10.10
CA ALA A 339 -4.24 -22.10 10.21
C ALA A 339 -4.26 -21.27 8.92
N PHE A 340 -4.13 -19.95 9.06
CA PHE A 340 -3.86 -19.06 7.93
C PHE A 340 -2.39 -19.21 7.52
N TYR A 341 -2.15 -19.74 6.34
CA TYR A 341 -0.80 -19.99 5.85
C TYR A 341 -0.18 -18.75 5.23
N LEU A 342 1.12 -18.57 5.49
CA LEU A 342 1.91 -17.48 4.94
C LEU A 342 2.95 -18.05 3.96
N LYS A 343 3.22 -17.32 2.88
CA LYS A 343 4.20 -17.67 1.85
C LYS A 343 5.14 -16.50 1.56
N ASN A 344 6.20 -16.76 0.81
CA ASN A 344 7.18 -15.75 0.36
C ASN A 344 7.75 -14.91 1.51
N SER A 345 7.94 -15.54 2.67
CA SER A 345 8.42 -14.85 3.88
C SER A 345 9.84 -14.33 3.73
N LYS A 346 10.05 -13.05 4.07
CA LYS A 346 11.35 -12.39 4.12
C LYS A 346 11.63 -11.90 5.52
N ILE A 347 12.88 -12.08 5.97
CA ILE A 347 13.36 -11.56 7.26
C ILE A 347 14.27 -10.37 6.98
N ILE A 348 13.91 -9.21 7.50
CA ILE A 348 14.63 -7.95 7.29
C ILE A 348 15.10 -7.47 8.68
N PRO A 349 16.42 -7.39 8.92
CA PRO A 349 16.95 -6.80 10.15
C PRO A 349 16.63 -5.30 10.22
N LEU A 350 16.14 -4.82 11.37
CA LEU A 350 15.87 -3.41 11.64
C LEU A 350 16.56 -2.99 12.96
N GLY A 351 17.86 -2.81 12.91
CA GLY A 351 18.68 -2.63 14.11
C GLY A 351 18.71 -3.93 14.94
N GLU A 352 18.19 -3.87 16.17
CA GLU A 352 18.09 -5.05 17.06
C GLU A 352 16.83 -5.88 16.79
N ASP A 353 15.82 -5.33 16.10
CA ASP A 353 14.56 -5.99 15.81
C ASP A 353 14.59 -6.72 14.46
N PHE A 354 13.58 -7.54 14.23
CA PHE A 354 13.35 -8.21 12.96
C PHE A 354 11.98 -7.86 12.42
N LEU A 355 11.91 -7.54 11.14
CA LEU A 355 10.66 -7.53 10.39
C LEU A 355 10.54 -8.84 9.62
N ILE A 356 9.47 -9.58 9.87
CA ILE A 356 9.07 -10.70 9.01
C ILE A 356 7.92 -10.20 8.15
N GLU A 357 8.17 -10.10 6.84
CA GLU A 357 7.15 -9.76 5.85
C GLU A 357 6.75 -11.02 5.09
N SER A 358 5.45 -11.29 5.00
CA SER A 358 4.90 -12.48 4.35
C SER A 358 3.61 -12.16 3.62
N GLU A 359 3.35 -12.89 2.54
CA GLU A 359 2.06 -12.85 1.85
C GLU A 359 1.10 -13.86 2.48
N VAL A 360 -0.19 -13.50 2.57
CA VAL A 360 -1.23 -14.44 3.00
C VAL A 360 -1.58 -15.34 1.82
N SER A 361 -1.56 -16.66 2.04
CA SER A 361 -1.97 -17.61 1.01
C SER A 361 -3.47 -17.46 0.72
N GLY A 362 -3.84 -17.31 -0.55
CA GLY A 362 -5.26 -17.18 -0.96
C GLY A 362 -6.10 -18.44 -0.74
N ASP A 363 -5.46 -19.59 -0.52
CA ASP A 363 -6.14 -20.86 -0.20
C ASP A 363 -6.35 -20.97 1.31
N VAL A 364 -7.45 -20.40 1.81
CA VAL A 364 -7.85 -20.47 3.23
C VAL A 364 -8.32 -21.89 3.61
N HIS A 365 -8.47 -22.77 2.64
CA HIS A 365 -8.75 -24.19 2.84
C HIS A 365 -7.79 -25.00 1.97
N GLY A 366 -6.67 -25.39 2.57
CA GLY A 366 -5.67 -26.22 1.91
C GLY A 366 -6.28 -27.45 1.28
N ASN A 367 -6.32 -27.48 -0.04
CA ASN A 367 -6.27 -28.73 -0.77
C ASN A 367 -4.77 -29.12 -0.86
N CYS A 368 -4.36 -30.04 0.02
CA CYS A 368 -3.16 -30.84 -0.20
C CYS A 368 -3.31 -31.69 -1.43
#